data_6f67c8504d30878deea730b6948e17bd
#
_entry.id   6f67c8504d30878deea730b6948e17bd
#
_cell.length_a   1.000
_cell.length_b   1.000
_cell.length_c   1.000
_cell.angle_alpha   90.00
_cell.angle_beta   90.00
_cell.angle_gamma   90.00
#
_symmetry.space_group_name_H-M   'P 1'
#
loop_
_entity.id
_entity.type
_entity.pdbx_description
1 polymer ?
#
loop_
_entity_poly.entity_id
_entity_poly.type
_entity_poly.pdbx_seq_one_letter_code
_entity_poly.pdbx_strand_id
1 'polypeptide(L)'
;LNKQVLKQIKSLKPGSLIRVDWHDASIGKSLSGGRTGIDVPVFSIGIFIGLLGENDKHIILGQNHFRYADGIFDIDYTAIPLVWGVNVKVIQVEYISREEAQQLLNSFLLGGRRTLPKRLKRQERLRNHHDRLD
;
A
#
# COMPACT_ATOMS: atom_id res chain seq x y z
N LEU A 1 17.71 8.24 -10.44
CA LEU A 1 17.18 8.08 -9.09
C LEU A 1 17.50 9.30 -8.23
N ASN A 2 16.48 9.90 -7.66
CA ASN A 2 16.62 11.02 -6.74
C ASN A 2 17.17 10.54 -5.39
N LYS A 3 18.39 10.93 -5.05
CA LYS A 3 19.05 10.53 -3.79
C LYS A 3 18.29 11.00 -2.54
N GLN A 4 17.64 12.17 -2.63
CA GLN A 4 16.83 12.72 -1.54
C GLN A 4 15.61 11.82 -1.26
N VAL A 5 14.90 11.41 -2.29
CA VAL A 5 13.76 10.50 -2.17
C VAL A 5 14.19 9.16 -1.57
N LEU A 6 15.29 8.60 -2.05
CA LEU A 6 15.81 7.35 -1.50
C LEU A 6 16.14 7.47 -0.01
N LYS A 7 16.77 8.57 0.40
CA LYS A 7 17.07 8.84 1.82
C LYS A 7 15.79 8.99 2.65
N GLN A 8 14.80 9.73 2.13
CA GLN A 8 13.50 9.92 2.79
C GLN A 8 12.79 8.58 2.99
N ILE A 9 12.71 7.75 1.94
CA ILE A 9 12.04 6.44 2.00
C ILE A 9 12.73 5.49 2.98
N LYS A 10 14.05 5.44 3.01
CA LYS A 10 14.79 4.57 3.94
C LYS A 10 14.55 4.90 5.41
N SER A 11 14.20 6.14 5.71
CA SER A 11 13.90 6.57 7.07
C SER A 11 12.42 6.39 7.48
N LEU A 12 11.56 6.01 6.53
CA LEU A 12 10.14 5.84 6.79
C LEU A 12 9.84 4.56 7.57
N LYS A 13 8.90 4.70 8.49
CA LYS A 13 8.30 3.56 9.18
C LYS A 13 6.98 3.18 8.51
N PRO A 14 6.74 1.89 8.20
CA PRO A 14 5.43 1.43 7.76
C PRO A 14 4.33 1.84 8.74
N GLY A 15 3.20 2.27 8.21
CA GLY A 15 2.10 2.82 9.00
C GLY A 15 2.08 4.34 9.08
N SER A 16 3.09 5.03 8.58
CA SER A 16 3.11 6.49 8.48
C SER A 16 2.20 6.98 7.36
N LEU A 17 1.47 8.05 7.62
CA LEU A 17 0.74 8.78 6.58
C LEU A 17 1.71 9.71 5.87
N ILE A 18 1.85 9.55 4.57
CA ILE A 18 2.80 10.32 3.76
C ILE A 18 2.17 10.92 2.51
N ARG A 19 2.79 11.96 2.02
CA ARG A 19 2.58 12.51 0.68
C ARG A 19 3.81 12.22 -0.16
N VAL A 20 3.59 11.70 -1.37
CA VAL A 20 4.65 11.51 -2.37
C VAL A 20 4.34 12.42 -3.55
N ASP A 21 5.28 13.29 -3.88
CA ASP A 21 5.28 14.04 -5.14
C ASP A 21 6.06 13.24 -6.17
N TRP A 22 5.51 13.03 -7.35
CA TRP A 22 6.10 12.22 -8.40
C TRP A 22 5.66 12.66 -9.79
N HIS A 23 6.33 12.19 -10.82
CA HIS A 23 5.95 12.45 -12.20
C HIS A 23 5.42 11.18 -12.84
N ASP A 24 4.18 11.24 -13.30
CA ASP A 24 3.53 10.13 -13.98
C ASP A 24 3.75 10.24 -15.50
N ALA A 25 4.53 9.30 -16.02
CA ALA A 25 4.78 9.19 -17.44
C ALA A 25 3.80 8.27 -18.16
N SER A 26 2.93 7.58 -17.43
CA SER A 26 2.02 6.57 -17.97
C SER A 26 0.61 7.08 -18.26
N ILE A 27 0.21 8.20 -17.63
CA ILE A 27 -1.11 8.80 -17.81
C ILE A 27 -0.95 10.17 -18.45
N GLY A 28 -1.31 10.25 -19.74
CA GLY A 28 -1.43 11.51 -20.47
C GLY A 28 -2.89 11.87 -20.69
N LYS A 29 -3.21 13.17 -20.59
CA LYS A 29 -4.50 13.71 -21.01
C LYS A 29 -4.27 14.61 -22.22
N SER A 30 -5.02 14.41 -23.29
CA SER A 30 -4.90 15.21 -24.53
C SER A 30 -5.12 16.71 -24.30
N LEU A 31 -5.91 17.09 -23.30
CA LEU A 31 -6.12 18.47 -22.87
C LEU A 31 -4.86 19.15 -22.32
N SER A 32 -3.88 18.37 -21.91
CA SER A 32 -2.60 18.90 -21.38
C SER A 32 -1.59 19.27 -22.46
N GLY A 33 -1.94 19.08 -23.75
CA GLY A 33 -1.14 19.60 -24.87
C GLY A 33 0.09 18.76 -25.23
N GLY A 34 -0.08 17.56 -25.79
CA GLY A 34 0.98 16.80 -26.45
C GLY A 34 2.25 16.63 -25.63
N ARG A 35 3.37 17.18 -26.09
CA ARG A 35 4.70 17.03 -25.42
C ARG A 35 4.72 17.54 -23.99
N THR A 36 3.94 18.55 -23.65
CA THR A 36 3.86 19.11 -22.29
C THR A 36 2.99 18.27 -21.35
N GLY A 37 2.21 17.33 -21.91
CA GLY A 37 1.41 16.38 -21.15
C GLY A 37 2.16 15.10 -20.75
N ILE A 38 3.44 14.98 -21.10
CA ILE A 38 4.32 13.91 -20.66
C ILE A 38 4.91 14.31 -19.30
N ASP A 39 5.17 13.33 -18.44
CA ASP A 39 5.70 13.57 -17.09
C ASP A 39 4.80 14.48 -16.25
N VAL A 40 3.54 14.14 -16.15
CA VAL A 40 2.56 14.92 -15.39
C VAL A 40 2.91 14.92 -13.91
N PRO A 41 3.08 16.10 -13.28
CA PRO A 41 3.26 16.17 -11.84
C PRO A 41 2.02 15.68 -11.10
N VAL A 42 2.22 14.75 -10.18
CA VAL A 42 1.16 14.15 -9.37
C VAL A 42 1.61 14.18 -7.91
N PHE A 43 0.68 14.31 -7.00
CA PHE A 43 0.92 13.93 -5.63
C PHE A 43 -0.09 12.88 -5.17
N SER A 44 0.38 11.94 -4.37
CA SER A 44 -0.43 10.89 -3.78
C SER A 44 -0.26 10.91 -2.27
N ILE A 45 -1.36 10.75 -1.56
CA ILE A 45 -1.37 10.66 -0.10
C ILE A 45 -1.90 9.28 0.27
N GLY A 46 -1.23 8.62 1.21
CA GLY A 46 -1.67 7.32 1.70
C GLY A 46 -0.78 6.80 2.82
N ILE A 47 -1.14 5.63 3.31
CA ILE A 47 -0.39 4.94 4.34
C ILE A 47 0.81 4.23 3.69
N PHE A 48 2.02 4.56 4.10
CA PHE A 48 3.20 3.87 3.64
C PHE A 48 3.22 2.43 4.16
N ILE A 49 3.18 1.47 3.25
CA ILE A 49 3.19 0.04 3.55
C ILE A 49 4.58 -0.55 3.41
N GLY A 50 5.32 -0.12 2.41
CA GLY A 50 6.67 -0.61 2.17
C GLY A 50 7.23 -0.19 0.83
N LEU A 51 8.49 -0.52 0.62
CA LEU A 51 9.21 -0.38 -0.63
C LEU A 51 9.40 -1.79 -1.21
N LEU A 52 8.64 -2.12 -2.26
CA LEU A 52 8.52 -3.47 -2.79
C LEU A 52 8.83 -3.53 -4.29
N GLY A 53 9.20 -4.69 -4.74
CA GLY A 53 9.52 -5.00 -6.14
C GLY A 53 10.81 -5.80 -6.25
N GLU A 54 10.88 -6.69 -7.23
CA GLU A 54 12.06 -7.53 -7.46
C GLU A 54 13.15 -6.74 -8.20
N ASN A 55 12.87 -6.29 -9.40
CA ASN A 55 13.81 -5.54 -10.24
C ASN A 55 13.71 -4.03 -9.99
N ASP A 56 12.48 -3.50 -10.09
CA ASP A 56 12.19 -2.10 -9.88
C ASP A 56 11.44 -1.90 -8.58
N LYS A 57 11.97 -1.08 -7.70
CA LYS A 57 11.34 -0.78 -6.42
C LYS A 57 10.20 0.22 -6.59
N HIS A 58 9.11 -0.03 -5.88
CA HIS A 58 7.91 0.82 -5.84
C HIS A 58 7.58 1.20 -4.42
N ILE A 59 7.19 2.46 -4.24
CA ILE A 59 6.60 2.94 -3.00
C ILE A 59 5.15 2.49 -2.99
N ILE A 60 4.75 1.72 -1.99
CA ILE A 60 3.38 1.24 -1.87
C ILE A 60 2.63 2.10 -0.85
N LEU A 61 1.56 2.74 -1.31
CA LEU A 61 0.65 3.51 -0.48
C LEU A 61 -0.69 2.81 -0.39
N GLY A 62 -1.12 2.45 0.81
CA GLY A 62 -2.48 2.00 1.07
C GLY A 62 -3.45 3.18 0.98
N GLN A 63 -4.51 3.04 0.18
CA GLN A 63 -5.51 4.09 -0.05
C GLN A 63 -6.80 3.79 0.68
N ASN A 64 -7.41 2.65 0.42
CA ASN A 64 -8.57 2.17 1.13
C ASN A 64 -8.29 0.81 1.78
N HIS A 65 -8.82 0.65 2.97
CA HIS A 65 -8.67 -0.59 3.74
C HIS A 65 -10.05 -1.19 3.92
N PHE A 66 -10.22 -2.38 3.36
CA PHE A 66 -11.48 -3.12 3.43
C PHE A 66 -11.42 -4.11 4.56
N ARG A 67 -12.36 -4.02 5.50
CA ARG A 67 -12.49 -4.93 6.63
C ARG A 67 -13.84 -5.62 6.54
N TYR A 68 -13.83 -6.87 6.14
CA TYR A 68 -15.03 -7.68 6.02
C TYR A 68 -15.40 -8.31 7.36
N ALA A 69 -16.69 -8.60 7.55
CA ALA A 69 -17.23 -9.14 8.80
C ALA A 69 -16.62 -10.49 9.20
N ASP A 70 -16.12 -11.26 8.24
CA ASP A 70 -15.45 -12.56 8.46
C ASP A 70 -13.96 -12.45 8.78
N GLY A 71 -13.45 -11.23 8.96
CA GLY A 71 -12.05 -10.96 9.28
C GLY A 71 -11.11 -10.99 8.07
N ILE A 72 -11.64 -10.97 6.86
CA ILE A 72 -10.84 -10.74 5.66
C ILE A 72 -10.43 -9.28 5.61
N PHE A 73 -9.15 -9.05 5.30
CA PHE A 73 -8.63 -7.73 4.99
C PHE A 73 -8.31 -7.66 3.50
N ASP A 74 -8.60 -6.53 2.92
CA ASP A 74 -8.17 -6.19 1.58
C ASP A 74 -7.77 -4.73 1.52
N ILE A 75 -6.96 -4.37 0.54
CA ILE A 75 -6.55 -2.99 0.33
C ILE A 75 -6.63 -2.65 -1.15
N ASP A 76 -6.96 -1.41 -1.46
CA ASP A 76 -6.50 -0.81 -2.68
C ASP A 76 -5.25 0.03 -2.40
N TYR A 77 -4.40 0.16 -3.39
CA TYR A 77 -3.10 0.78 -3.22
C TYR A 77 -2.68 1.55 -4.48
N THR A 78 -1.75 2.47 -4.26
CA THR A 78 -0.99 3.10 -5.34
C THR A 78 0.45 2.60 -5.25
N ALA A 79 0.97 2.05 -6.34
CA ALA A 79 2.36 1.66 -6.47
C ALA A 79 3.10 2.71 -7.32
N ILE A 80 4.01 3.44 -6.71
CA ILE A 80 4.76 4.51 -7.36
C ILE A 80 6.17 4.01 -7.63
N PRO A 81 6.62 3.96 -8.90
CA PRO A 81 8.01 3.64 -9.20
C PRO A 81 8.94 4.59 -8.45
N LEU A 82 9.90 4.03 -7.71
CA LEU A 82 10.82 4.84 -6.89
C LEU A 82 11.57 5.87 -7.72
N VAL A 83 11.94 5.51 -8.94
CA VAL A 83 12.66 6.39 -9.88
C VAL A 83 11.84 7.61 -10.34
N TRP A 84 10.51 7.57 -10.20
CA TRP A 84 9.61 8.67 -10.55
C TRP A 84 9.35 9.61 -9.38
N GLY A 85 9.81 9.26 -8.19
CA GLY A 85 9.65 10.08 -7.00
C GLY A 85 10.48 11.37 -7.06
N VAL A 86 9.87 12.46 -6.63
CA VAL A 86 10.49 13.79 -6.57
C VAL A 86 10.74 14.20 -5.12
N ASN A 87 9.74 14.00 -4.26
CA ASN A 87 9.81 14.34 -2.84
C ASN A 87 8.85 13.49 -2.02
N VAL A 88 9.21 13.25 -0.78
CA VAL A 88 8.35 12.56 0.20
C VAL A 88 8.22 13.43 1.43
N LYS A 89 6.98 13.69 1.84
CA LYS A 89 6.65 14.44 3.06
C LYS A 89 5.90 13.53 4.02
N VAL A 90 6.40 13.39 5.23
CA VAL A 90 5.67 12.71 6.31
C VAL A 90 4.61 13.65 6.87
N ILE A 91 3.35 13.23 6.82
CA ILE A 91 2.24 13.98 7.40
C ILE A 91 2.10 13.59 8.88
N GLN A 92 2.11 12.30 9.17
CA GLN A 92 2.07 11.79 10.53
C GLN A 92 2.78 10.44 10.64
N VAL A 93 3.75 10.36 11.54
CA VAL A 93 4.43 9.10 11.88
C VAL A 93 3.46 8.21 12.67
N GLU A 94 3.48 6.91 12.38
CA GLU A 94 2.64 5.93 13.08
C GLU A 94 1.14 6.34 13.09
N TYR A 95 0.64 6.73 11.93
CA TYR A 95 -0.78 7.05 11.74
C TYR A 95 -1.69 5.84 12.00
N ILE A 96 -1.21 4.66 11.63
CA ILE A 96 -1.74 3.37 12.08
C ILE A 96 -0.66 2.63 12.86
N SER A 97 -1.07 1.66 13.67
CA SER A 97 -0.13 0.84 14.45
C SER A 97 0.76 -0.01 13.56
N ARG A 98 1.89 -0.45 14.11
CA ARG A 98 2.80 -1.36 13.41
C ARG A 98 2.12 -2.67 13.04
N GLU A 99 1.26 -3.18 13.90
CA GLU A 99 0.48 -4.41 13.71
C GLU A 99 -0.51 -4.26 12.55
N GLU A 100 -1.22 -3.14 12.47
CA GLU A 100 -2.09 -2.84 11.34
C GLU A 100 -1.31 -2.70 10.03
N ALA A 101 -0.18 -2.00 10.05
CA ALA A 101 0.68 -1.86 8.88
C ALA A 101 1.17 -3.23 8.38
N GLN A 102 1.52 -4.14 9.29
CA GLN A 102 1.91 -5.51 8.93
C GLN A 102 0.75 -6.30 8.33
N GLN A 103 -0.47 -6.13 8.83
CA GLN A 103 -1.66 -6.76 8.26
C GLN A 103 -1.92 -6.27 6.82
N LEU A 104 -1.76 -4.98 6.57
CA LEU A 104 -1.91 -4.41 5.23
C LEU A 104 -0.84 -4.93 4.27
N LEU A 105 0.41 -5.01 4.72
CA LEU A 105 1.49 -5.61 3.93
C LEU A 105 1.21 -7.07 3.60
N ASN A 106 0.74 -7.85 4.56
CA ASN A 106 0.38 -9.25 4.35
C ASN A 106 -0.78 -9.38 3.35
N SER A 107 -1.79 -8.54 3.44
CA SER A 107 -2.90 -8.48 2.48
C SER A 107 -2.39 -8.17 1.07
N PHE A 108 -1.52 -7.20 0.93
CA PHE A 108 -0.89 -6.85 -0.34
C PHE A 108 -0.12 -8.04 -0.94
N LEU A 109 0.74 -8.69 -0.14
CA LEU A 109 1.58 -9.81 -0.59
C LEU A 109 0.78 -11.06 -0.93
N LEU A 110 -0.34 -11.30 -0.24
CA LEU A 110 -1.18 -12.48 -0.40
C LEU A 110 -2.35 -12.28 -1.37
N GLY A 111 -2.49 -11.07 -1.95
CA GLY A 111 -3.57 -10.77 -2.89
C GLY A 111 -4.96 -10.83 -2.26
N GLY A 112 -5.14 -10.27 -1.07
CA GLY A 112 -6.42 -10.28 -0.35
C GLY A 112 -6.77 -11.61 0.31
N ARG A 113 -5.85 -12.55 0.40
CA ARG A 113 -6.08 -13.82 1.11
C ARG A 113 -6.18 -13.58 2.62
N ARG A 114 -7.04 -14.39 3.27
CA ARG A 114 -7.29 -14.30 4.71
C ARG A 114 -6.02 -14.46 5.53
N THR A 115 -5.67 -13.43 6.30
CA THR A 115 -4.66 -13.49 7.35
C THR A 115 -5.35 -13.58 8.71
N LEU A 116 -6.20 -14.59 8.88
CA LEU A 116 -6.87 -14.83 10.15
C LEU A 116 -5.85 -15.23 11.22
N PRO A 117 -5.93 -14.66 12.44
CA PRO A 117 -5.17 -15.14 13.58
C PRO A 117 -5.42 -16.66 13.78
N LYS A 118 -4.39 -17.41 14.17
CA LYS A 118 -4.47 -18.87 14.39
C LYS A 118 -5.66 -19.28 15.26
N ARG A 119 -6.08 -18.44 16.20
CA ARG A 119 -7.20 -18.65 17.13
C ARG A 119 -8.56 -18.68 16.41
N LEU A 120 -8.76 -17.80 15.44
CA LEU A 120 -10.00 -17.73 14.64
C LEU A 120 -10.08 -18.90 13.64
N LYS A 121 -8.95 -19.31 13.08
CA LYS A 121 -8.91 -20.50 12.20
C LYS A 121 -9.36 -21.77 12.91
N ARG A 122 -9.09 -21.89 14.23
CA ARG A 122 -9.52 -23.03 15.04
C ARG A 122 -11.04 -23.01 15.29
N GLN A 123 -11.61 -21.84 15.56
CA GLN A 123 -13.06 -21.70 15.77
C GLN A 123 -13.85 -21.97 14.47
N GLU A 124 -13.36 -21.53 13.34
CA GLU A 124 -13.98 -21.76 12.04
C GLU A 124 -13.95 -23.26 11.66
N ARG A 125 -12.86 -23.97 11.98
CA ARG A 125 -12.77 -25.42 11.78
C ARG A 125 -13.76 -26.19 12.65
N LEU A 126 -13.98 -25.76 13.89
CA LEU A 126 -14.95 -26.37 14.79
C LEU A 126 -16.37 -26.14 14.33
N ARG A 127 -16.70 -24.94 13.83
CA ARG A 127 -18.02 -24.60 13.29
C ARG A 127 -18.34 -25.40 12.04
N ASN A 128 -17.43 -25.49 11.09
CA ASN A 128 -17.60 -26.26 9.86
C ASN A 128 -17.65 -27.77 10.09
N HIS A 129 -17.20 -28.26 11.23
CA HIS A 129 -17.30 -29.67 11.60
C HIS A 129 -18.68 -29.97 12.20
N HIS A 130 -19.28 -29.01 12.90
CA HIS A 130 -20.64 -29.15 13.47
C HIS A 130 -21.72 -29.15 12.36
N ASP A 131 -21.58 -28.27 11.37
CA ASP A 131 -22.48 -28.14 10.23
C ASP A 131 -22.46 -29.35 9.26
N ARG A 132 -21.53 -30.28 9.44
CA ARG A 132 -21.46 -31.54 8.65
C ARG A 132 -22.04 -32.75 9.36
N LEU A 133 -22.47 -32.61 10.62
CA LEU A 133 -22.99 -33.69 11.43
C LEU A 133 -24.51 -33.62 11.61
N ASP A 134 -25.17 -32.60 11.09
CA ASP A 134 -26.61 -32.40 10.96
C ASP A 134 -27.02 -32.63 9.50
#